data_05c39f516d80ede79c4c7acef20019af
#
_entry.id   05c39f516d80ede79c4c7acef20019af
#
_cell.length_a   1.000
_cell.length_b   1.000
_cell.length_c   1.000
_cell.angle_alpha   90.00
_cell.angle_beta   90.00
_cell.angle_gamma   90.00
#
_symmetry.space_group_name_H-M   'P 1'
#
loop_
_entity.id
_entity.type
_entity.pdbx_description
1 polymer ?
#
loop_
_entity_poly.entity_id
_entity_poly.type
_entity_poly.pdbx_seq_one_letter_code
_entity_poly.pdbx_strand_id
1 'polypeptide(L)'
;MRVMGLDIGEKRIGVAIADTATGIAVPLRIMDTRDVLGNTRSWRALVQDNEPDMLVCGLPKTMRGDTGGQARRVRDCAERIAQACGLPLEFADERLSSAEAKRLLREQGLSEREMRGKVDSVAASLFLEMWIARNGEDKMEER
;
A
#
# COMPACT_ATOMS: atom_id res chain seq x y z
N MET A 1 -9.63 -7.28 11.65
CA MET A 1 -9.48 -7.47 10.19
C MET A 1 -8.06 -7.14 9.77
N ARG A 2 -7.46 -7.97 8.95
CA ARG A 2 -6.11 -7.74 8.42
C ARG A 2 -6.20 -7.10 7.03
N VAL A 3 -5.46 -6.02 6.83
CA VAL A 3 -5.50 -5.24 5.60
C VAL A 3 -4.10 -5.17 5.01
N MET A 4 -3.98 -5.52 3.74
CA MET A 4 -2.71 -5.43 3.03
C MET A 4 -2.67 -4.17 2.17
N GLY A 5 -1.66 -3.35 2.38
CA GLY A 5 -1.49 -2.11 1.63
C GLY A 5 -0.53 -2.29 0.47
N LEU A 6 -0.87 -1.70 -0.67
CA LEU A 6 -0.07 -1.77 -1.89
C LEU A 6 0.27 -0.36 -2.38
N ASP A 7 1.55 -0.10 -2.56
CA ASP A 7 2.06 1.10 -3.23
C ASP A 7 2.59 0.66 -4.59
N ILE A 8 1.79 0.86 -5.63
CA ILE A 8 2.08 0.31 -6.97
C ILE A 8 2.89 1.29 -7.82
N GLY A 9 4.12 0.90 -8.13
CA GLY A 9 4.96 1.60 -9.09
C GLY A 9 5.04 0.85 -10.41
N GLU A 10 5.72 1.42 -11.39
CA GLU A 10 5.89 0.78 -12.70
C GLU A 10 6.68 -0.52 -12.59
N LYS A 11 7.72 -0.52 -11.79
CA LYS A 11 8.64 -1.66 -11.68
C LYS A 11 8.50 -2.40 -10.36
N ARG A 12 8.09 -1.72 -9.30
CA ARG A 12 8.04 -2.28 -7.94
C ARG A 12 6.75 -1.96 -7.25
N ILE A 13 6.37 -2.84 -6.35
CA ILE A 13 5.21 -2.66 -5.48
C ILE A 13 5.68 -2.79 -4.04
N GLY A 14 5.46 -1.75 -3.25
CA GLY A 14 5.68 -1.79 -1.82
C GLY A 14 4.47 -2.42 -1.14
N VAL A 15 4.70 -3.37 -0.24
CA VAL A 15 3.65 -4.11 0.45
C VAL A 15 3.77 -3.91 1.95
N ALA A 16 2.64 -3.63 2.58
CA ALA A 16 2.54 -3.50 4.03
C ALA A 16 1.34 -4.30 4.53
N ILE A 17 1.34 -4.62 5.80
CA ILE A 17 0.21 -5.30 6.45
C ILE A 17 -0.19 -4.56 7.71
N ALA A 18 -1.47 -4.51 8.00
CA ALA A 18 -1.98 -3.88 9.21
C ALA A 18 -3.14 -4.68 9.78
N ASP A 19 -3.36 -4.50 11.08
CA ASP A 19 -4.56 -5.02 11.73
C ASP A 19 -5.40 -3.82 12.16
N THR A 20 -6.67 -3.80 11.76
CA THR A 20 -7.56 -2.69 12.10
C THR A 20 -7.80 -2.56 13.60
N ALA A 21 -7.64 -3.64 14.34
CA ALA A 21 -7.81 -3.63 15.80
C ALA A 21 -6.73 -2.79 16.49
N THR A 22 -5.49 -2.82 16.00
CA THR A 22 -4.39 -2.04 16.57
C THR A 22 -4.13 -0.72 15.84
N GLY A 23 -4.51 -0.63 14.57
CA GLY A 23 -4.23 0.53 13.73
C GLY A 23 -2.79 0.66 13.31
N ILE A 24 -1.96 -0.33 13.60
CA ILE A 24 -0.53 -0.31 13.30
C ILE A 24 -0.26 -1.06 12.00
N ALA A 25 0.48 -0.43 11.10
CA ALA A 25 0.91 -1.04 9.85
C ALA A 25 2.42 -1.28 9.87
N VAL A 26 2.83 -2.39 9.29
CA VAL A 26 4.23 -2.81 9.23
C VAL A 26 4.62 -3.01 7.76
N PRO A 27 5.73 -2.41 7.31
CA PRO A 27 6.24 -2.72 5.97
C PRO A 27 6.63 -4.19 5.90
N LEU A 28 6.21 -4.87 4.84
CA LEU A 28 6.54 -6.28 4.64
C LEU A 28 7.68 -6.46 3.65
N ARG A 29 7.48 -5.98 2.42
CA ARG A 29 8.38 -6.32 1.34
C ARG A 29 8.16 -5.41 0.14
N ILE A 30 9.20 -5.27 -0.68
CA ILE A 30 9.09 -4.66 -2.00
C ILE A 30 9.24 -5.79 -3.01
N MET A 31 8.27 -5.90 -3.93
CA MET A 31 8.26 -6.94 -4.95
C MET A 31 8.28 -6.32 -6.34
N ASP A 32 8.76 -7.07 -7.31
CA ASP A 32 8.66 -6.65 -8.71
C ASP A 32 7.19 -6.65 -9.14
N THR A 33 6.78 -5.60 -9.82
CA THR A 33 5.40 -5.48 -10.31
C THR A 33 5.01 -6.67 -11.19
N ARG A 34 5.94 -7.17 -12.02
CA ARG A 34 5.69 -8.33 -12.87
C ARG A 34 5.35 -9.58 -12.07
N ASP A 35 6.01 -9.78 -10.93
CA ASP A 35 5.77 -10.94 -10.09
C ASP A 35 4.37 -10.91 -9.47
N VAL A 36 3.92 -9.74 -9.06
CA VAL A 36 2.60 -9.58 -8.48
C VAL A 36 1.51 -9.72 -9.55
N LEU A 37 1.67 -9.05 -10.69
CA LEU A 37 0.72 -9.15 -11.80
C LEU A 37 0.67 -10.55 -12.39
N GLY A 38 1.81 -11.24 -12.43
CA GLY A 38 1.89 -12.62 -12.92
C GLY A 38 1.39 -13.65 -11.91
N ASN A 39 0.96 -13.21 -10.74
CA ASN A 39 0.47 -14.08 -9.67
C ASN A 39 1.44 -15.21 -9.38
N THR A 40 2.72 -14.86 -9.24
CA THR A 40 3.80 -15.81 -9.03
C THR A 40 3.71 -16.47 -7.66
N ARG A 41 4.46 -17.53 -7.50
CA ARG A 41 4.50 -18.29 -6.24
C ARG A 41 4.93 -17.41 -5.07
N SER A 42 5.94 -16.54 -5.26
CA SER A 42 6.42 -15.67 -4.18
C SER A 42 5.35 -14.68 -3.74
N TRP A 43 4.58 -14.12 -4.66
CA TRP A 43 3.47 -13.23 -4.34
C TRP A 43 2.36 -13.98 -3.61
N ARG A 44 1.96 -15.14 -4.13
CA ARG A 44 0.91 -15.95 -3.50
C ARG A 44 1.31 -16.39 -2.09
N ALA A 45 2.59 -16.72 -1.88
CA ALA A 45 3.09 -17.08 -0.55
C ALA A 45 2.99 -15.90 0.42
N LEU A 46 3.33 -14.69 -0.04
CA LEU A 46 3.23 -13.49 0.78
C LEU A 46 1.79 -13.23 1.22
N VAL A 47 0.83 -13.37 0.30
CA VAL A 47 -0.58 -13.22 0.61
C VAL A 47 -1.04 -14.31 1.59
N GLN A 48 -0.68 -15.55 1.33
CA GLN A 48 -1.08 -16.68 2.16
C GLN A 48 -0.52 -16.58 3.57
N ASP A 49 0.75 -16.18 3.69
CA ASP A 49 1.40 -16.08 5.02
C ASP A 49 0.81 -14.97 5.87
N ASN A 50 0.32 -13.92 5.25
CA ASN A 50 -0.23 -12.76 5.97
C ASN A 50 -1.74 -12.78 6.11
N GLU A 51 -2.42 -13.62 5.37
CA GLU A 51 -3.88 -13.82 5.45
C GLU A 51 -4.69 -12.53 5.47
N PRO A 52 -4.51 -11.63 4.47
CA PRO A 52 -5.28 -10.40 4.46
C PRO A 52 -6.74 -10.65 4.14
N ASP A 53 -7.61 -9.84 4.74
CA ASP A 53 -9.05 -9.87 4.48
C ASP A 53 -9.42 -8.94 3.33
N MET A 54 -8.58 -7.94 3.05
CA MET A 54 -8.79 -7.01 1.94
C MET A 54 -7.49 -6.33 1.55
N LEU A 55 -7.50 -5.72 0.37
CA LEU A 55 -6.40 -4.92 -0.14
C LEU A 55 -6.78 -3.44 -0.13
N VAL A 56 -5.82 -2.59 0.23
CA VAL A 56 -5.95 -1.13 0.09
C VAL A 56 -4.78 -0.65 -0.77
N CYS A 57 -5.09 0.01 -1.87
CA CYS A 57 -4.07 0.52 -2.78
C CYS A 57 -4.02 2.05 -2.72
N GLY A 58 -2.83 2.61 -2.58
CA GLY A 58 -2.64 4.05 -2.65
C GLY A 58 -2.79 4.55 -4.08
N LEU A 59 -3.57 5.61 -4.26
CA LEU A 59 -3.72 6.23 -5.57
C LEU A 59 -2.90 7.51 -5.62
N PRO A 60 -2.02 7.65 -6.63
CA PRO A 60 -1.32 8.91 -6.86
C PRO A 60 -2.31 9.91 -7.44
N LYS A 61 -2.67 10.91 -6.67
CA LYS A 61 -3.49 12.01 -7.14
C LYS A 61 -2.60 13.23 -7.34
N THR A 62 -2.90 14.04 -8.35
CA THR A 62 -2.21 15.31 -8.52
C THR A 62 -2.57 16.24 -7.37
N MET A 63 -1.81 17.31 -7.19
CA MET A 63 -2.10 18.30 -6.15
C MET A 63 -3.47 18.96 -6.31
N ARG A 64 -4.07 18.84 -7.50
CA ARG A 64 -5.43 19.31 -7.78
C ARG A 64 -6.50 18.27 -7.48
N GLY A 65 -6.10 17.08 -7.08
CA GLY A 65 -7.02 15.99 -6.84
C GLY A 65 -7.45 15.23 -8.10
N ASP A 66 -6.88 15.57 -9.24
CA ASP A 66 -7.22 14.91 -10.51
C ASP A 66 -6.65 13.50 -10.57
N THR A 67 -7.41 12.57 -11.17
CA THR A 67 -6.92 11.24 -11.46
C THR A 67 -6.35 11.22 -12.87
N GLY A 68 -5.04 11.41 -12.99
CA GLY A 68 -4.37 11.38 -14.29
C GLY A 68 -4.16 9.96 -14.82
N GLY A 69 -3.45 9.85 -15.96
CA GLY A 69 -3.18 8.55 -16.57
C GLY A 69 -2.43 7.58 -15.65
N GLN A 70 -1.56 8.10 -14.79
CA GLN A 70 -0.83 7.28 -13.83
C GLN A 70 -1.79 6.66 -12.79
N ALA A 71 -2.74 7.45 -12.28
CA ALA A 71 -3.72 6.95 -11.32
C ALA A 71 -4.61 5.88 -11.95
N ARG A 72 -4.97 6.07 -13.22
CA ARG A 72 -5.79 5.11 -13.96
C ARG A 72 -5.05 3.78 -14.13
N ARG A 73 -3.76 3.85 -14.47
CA ARG A 73 -2.93 2.66 -14.61
C ARG A 73 -2.77 1.91 -13.29
N VAL A 74 -2.55 2.63 -12.19
CA VAL A 74 -2.45 2.04 -10.86
C VAL A 74 -3.77 1.37 -10.49
N ARG A 75 -4.89 2.01 -10.77
CA ARG A 75 -6.23 1.46 -10.50
C ARG A 75 -6.45 0.14 -11.25
N ASP A 76 -6.15 0.12 -12.55
CA ASP A 76 -6.31 -1.08 -13.37
C ASP A 76 -5.43 -2.21 -12.86
N CYS A 77 -4.20 -1.90 -12.48
CA CYS A 77 -3.26 -2.85 -11.92
C CYS A 77 -3.79 -3.44 -10.60
N ALA A 78 -4.26 -2.58 -9.70
CA ALA A 78 -4.78 -3.00 -8.41
C ALA A 78 -6.02 -3.89 -8.57
N GLU A 79 -6.90 -3.56 -9.49
CA GLU A 79 -8.09 -4.36 -9.77
C GLU A 79 -7.73 -5.77 -10.27
N ARG A 80 -6.72 -5.87 -11.13
CA ARG A 80 -6.23 -7.18 -11.59
C ARG A 80 -5.66 -8.00 -10.44
N ILE A 81 -4.88 -7.36 -9.57
CA ILE A 81 -4.30 -8.03 -8.41
C ILE A 81 -5.39 -8.54 -7.48
N ALA A 82 -6.35 -7.68 -7.14
CA ALA A 82 -7.46 -8.04 -6.25
C ALA A 82 -8.29 -9.17 -6.80
N GLN A 83 -8.58 -9.14 -8.10
CA GLN A 83 -9.36 -10.18 -8.77
C GLN A 83 -8.63 -11.52 -8.71
N ALA A 84 -7.33 -11.53 -8.96
CA ALA A 84 -6.54 -12.76 -8.91
C ALA A 84 -6.45 -13.33 -7.48
N CYS A 85 -6.43 -12.47 -6.47
CA CYS A 85 -6.39 -12.89 -5.06
C CYS A 85 -7.78 -13.24 -4.51
N GLY A 86 -8.84 -12.81 -5.17
CA GLY A 86 -10.20 -12.99 -4.68
C GLY A 86 -10.49 -12.14 -3.44
N LEU A 87 -9.86 -10.97 -3.32
CA LEU A 87 -10.00 -10.11 -2.15
C LEU A 87 -10.70 -8.78 -2.51
N PRO A 88 -11.48 -8.20 -1.58
CA PRO A 88 -12.01 -6.86 -1.76
C PRO A 88 -10.87 -5.84 -1.88
N LEU A 89 -11.13 -4.75 -2.59
CA LEU A 89 -10.15 -3.71 -2.86
C LEU A 89 -10.75 -2.35 -2.54
N GLU A 90 -9.98 -1.51 -1.84
CA GLU A 90 -10.29 -0.10 -1.66
C GLU A 90 -9.06 0.74 -2.00
N PHE A 91 -9.27 2.03 -2.23
CA PHE A 91 -8.21 2.97 -2.57
C PHE A 91 -8.05 4.03 -1.49
N ALA A 92 -6.80 4.49 -1.32
CA ALA A 92 -6.45 5.54 -0.38
C ALA A 92 -5.60 6.59 -1.11
N ASP A 93 -5.62 7.82 -0.60
CA ASP A 93 -4.81 8.91 -1.14
C ASP A 93 -3.39 8.82 -0.56
N GLU A 94 -2.39 8.67 -1.43
CA GLU A 94 -1.00 8.54 -1.00
C GLU A 94 -0.14 9.78 -1.26
N ARG A 95 -0.75 10.92 -1.64
CA ARG A 95 -0.02 12.11 -2.08
C ARG A 95 1.15 12.52 -1.18
N LEU A 96 0.97 12.43 0.12
CA LEU A 96 1.97 12.89 1.09
C LEU A 96 2.77 11.76 1.74
N SER A 97 2.40 10.50 1.48
CA SER A 97 3.02 9.35 2.14
C SER A 97 4.48 9.16 1.77
N SER A 98 4.85 9.39 0.51
CA SER A 98 6.23 9.25 0.07
C SER A 98 7.15 10.29 0.68
N ALA A 99 6.68 11.54 0.80
CA ALA A 99 7.45 12.61 1.43
C ALA A 99 7.65 12.31 2.91
N GLU A 100 6.61 11.86 3.59
CA GLU A 100 6.66 11.47 4.99
C GLU A 100 7.59 10.28 5.21
N ALA A 101 7.54 9.30 4.33
CA ALA A 101 8.41 8.13 4.39
C ALA A 101 9.89 8.54 4.28
N LYS A 102 10.19 9.43 3.34
CA LYS A 102 11.55 9.95 3.18
C LYS A 102 12.02 10.70 4.43
N ARG A 103 11.15 11.50 5.00
CA ARG A 103 11.47 12.25 6.22
C ARG A 103 11.81 11.31 7.37
N LEU A 104 11.01 10.29 7.59
CA LEU A 104 11.23 9.31 8.65
C LEU A 104 12.53 8.53 8.46
N LEU A 105 12.82 8.13 7.22
CA LEU A 105 14.04 7.39 6.93
C LEU A 105 15.28 8.27 7.12
N ARG A 106 15.21 9.56 6.78
CA ARG A 106 16.30 10.51 7.04
C ARG A 106 16.55 10.66 8.53
N GLU A 107 15.51 10.72 9.33
CA GLU A 107 15.64 10.81 10.79
C GLU A 107 16.34 9.59 11.38
N GLN A 108 16.20 8.43 10.72
CA GLN A 108 16.90 7.21 11.12
C GLN A 108 18.34 7.18 10.64
N GLY A 109 18.80 8.23 9.95
CA GLY A 109 20.18 8.34 9.50
C GLY A 109 20.50 7.61 8.21
N LEU A 110 19.48 7.22 7.44
CA LEU A 110 19.68 6.52 6.18
C LEU A 110 20.10 7.48 5.06
N SER A 111 21.03 7.03 4.24
CA SER A 111 21.44 7.76 3.04
C SER A 111 20.36 7.68 1.97
N GLU A 112 20.43 8.56 0.96
CA GLU A 112 19.48 8.52 -0.15
C GLU A 112 19.49 7.17 -0.88
N ARG A 113 20.65 6.58 -1.01
CA ARG A 113 20.81 5.26 -1.64
C ARG A 113 20.09 4.18 -0.84
N GLU A 114 20.25 4.20 0.48
CA GLU A 114 19.59 3.26 1.37
C GLU A 114 18.06 3.48 1.38
N MET A 115 17.62 4.73 1.30
CA MET A 115 16.20 5.06 1.27
C MET A 115 15.49 4.53 0.04
N ARG A 116 16.16 4.51 -1.13
CA ARG A 116 15.55 4.07 -2.40
C ARG A 116 14.92 2.68 -2.32
N GLY A 117 15.51 1.80 -1.51
CA GLY A 117 15.00 0.44 -1.38
C GLY A 117 13.91 0.28 -0.33
N LYS A 118 13.55 1.35 0.39
CA LYS A 118 12.62 1.26 1.52
C LYS A 118 11.42 2.19 1.43
N VAL A 119 11.51 3.26 0.63
CA VAL A 119 10.48 4.30 0.59
C VAL A 119 9.09 3.71 0.25
N ASP A 120 9.03 2.82 -0.72
CA ASP A 120 7.75 2.29 -1.20
C ASP A 120 7.00 1.49 -0.14
N SER A 121 7.71 0.63 0.61
CA SER A 121 7.06 -0.16 1.66
C SER A 121 6.69 0.68 2.87
N VAL A 122 7.52 1.68 3.21
CA VAL A 122 7.21 2.61 4.30
C VAL A 122 6.04 3.50 3.90
N ALA A 123 6.00 3.99 2.66
CA ALA A 123 4.87 4.75 2.16
C ALA A 123 3.57 3.94 2.22
N ALA A 124 3.64 2.66 1.86
CA ALA A 124 2.49 1.76 1.95
C ALA A 124 1.98 1.65 3.38
N SER A 125 2.89 1.51 4.36
CA SER A 125 2.48 1.42 5.76
C SER A 125 1.85 2.73 6.26
N LEU A 126 2.37 3.88 5.82
CA LEU A 126 1.86 5.18 6.27
C LEU A 126 0.45 5.45 5.74
N PHE A 127 0.20 5.27 4.44
CA PHE A 127 -1.15 5.52 3.94
C PHE A 127 -2.14 4.51 4.50
N LEU A 128 -1.68 3.30 4.78
CA LEU A 128 -2.51 2.26 5.36
C LEU A 128 -2.96 2.63 6.78
N GLU A 129 -2.06 3.15 7.59
CA GLU A 129 -2.41 3.64 8.93
C GLU A 129 -3.40 4.81 8.86
N MET A 130 -3.19 5.73 7.93
CA MET A 130 -4.10 6.85 7.72
C MET A 130 -5.48 6.37 7.27
N TRP A 131 -5.53 5.38 6.38
CA TRP A 131 -6.79 4.80 5.92
C TRP A 131 -7.54 4.12 7.06
N ILE A 132 -6.84 3.36 7.90
CA ILE A 132 -7.44 2.68 9.04
C ILE A 132 -8.02 3.68 10.03
N ALA A 133 -7.28 4.74 10.36
CA ALA A 133 -7.74 5.76 11.29
C ALA A 133 -9.03 6.41 10.80
N ARG A 134 -9.09 6.74 9.52
CA ARG A 134 -10.27 7.38 8.91
C ARG A 134 -11.48 6.44 8.88
N ASN A 135 -11.26 5.19 8.45
CA ASN A 135 -12.36 4.22 8.33
C ASN A 135 -12.78 3.64 9.67
N GLY A 136 -11.86 3.57 10.63
CA GLY A 136 -12.18 3.14 11.99
C GLY A 136 -13.12 4.11 12.69
N GLU A 137 -12.92 5.41 12.49
CA GLU A 137 -13.80 6.44 13.02
C GLU A 137 -15.20 6.35 12.41
N ASP A 138 -15.28 6.18 11.10
CA ASP A 138 -16.55 6.03 10.39
C ASP A 138 -17.34 4.83 10.90
N LYS A 139 -16.67 3.72 11.16
CA LYS A 139 -17.33 2.53 11.69
C LYS A 139 -17.80 2.71 13.12
N MET A 140 -17.11 3.49 13.92
CA MET A 140 -17.53 3.81 15.27
C MET A 140 -18.76 4.70 15.29
N GLU A 141 -18.86 5.62 14.33
CA GLU A 141 -20.04 6.48 14.21
C GLU A 141 -21.30 5.74 13.79
N GLU A 142 -21.14 4.65 13.04
CA GLU A 142 -22.25 3.83 12.56
C GLU A 142 -22.84 2.91 13.65
N ARG A 143 -22.18 2.78 14.77
CA ARG A 143 -22.65 1.97 15.88
C ARG A 143 -23.43 2.80 16.89
#